data_f68d4bec2a227cee838f59247cf8ad2a
#
_entry.id   f68d4bec2a227cee838f59247cf8ad2a
#
_cell.length_a   1.000
_cell.length_b   1.000
_cell.length_c   1.000
_cell.angle_alpha   90.00
_cell.angle_beta   90.00
_cell.angle_gamma   90.00
#
_symmetry.space_group_name_H-M   'P 1'
#
loop_
_entity.id
_entity.type
_entity.pdbx_description
1 polymer ?
#
loop_
_entity_poly.entity_id
_entity_poly.type
_entity_poly.pdbx_seq_one_letter_code
_entity_poly.pdbx_strand_id
1 'polypeptide(L)'
;MQLTAFPVISFFDSALISHAYEDKAFPIGEGQTISQPYTVAFQTELLDVKHGDKILEIGTGSGYQGTILHLLGAEVYTIEYQKKLFEGTQRFLKRLGIDLHLFYGDGTGGLPQHAPYDKIIVTAGAPVVPEALIQQLKVGGILVIPVGDRRRQAMVKITKKIG
;
A
#
# COMPACT_ATOMS: atom_id res chain seq x y z
N MET A 1 11.66 -16.51 -1.70
CA MET A 1 10.44 -16.27 -2.49
C MET A 1 10.78 -15.30 -3.61
N GLN A 2 10.61 -15.69 -4.85
CA GLN A 2 10.94 -14.83 -5.98
C GLN A 2 9.82 -13.82 -6.22
N LEU A 3 10.06 -12.55 -5.91
CA LEU A 3 9.23 -11.40 -6.31
C LEU A 3 9.34 -11.09 -7.82
N THR A 4 9.76 -12.07 -8.61
CA THR A 4 10.12 -11.91 -10.02
C THR A 4 8.95 -11.98 -11.00
N ALA A 5 7.72 -12.22 -10.51
CA ALA A 5 6.57 -12.40 -11.40
C ALA A 5 6.02 -11.08 -12.00
N PHE A 6 6.26 -9.93 -11.33
CA PHE A 6 5.85 -8.61 -11.82
C PHE A 6 7.00 -7.60 -11.66
N PRO A 7 7.71 -7.30 -12.73
CA PRO A 7 8.80 -6.33 -12.66
C PRO A 7 8.25 -4.93 -12.37
N VAL A 8 8.95 -4.20 -11.50
CA VAL A 8 8.69 -2.79 -11.17
C VAL A 8 8.46 -1.94 -12.43
N ILE A 9 9.16 -2.27 -13.50
CA ILE A 9 9.06 -1.61 -14.81
C ILE A 9 7.62 -1.51 -15.35
N SER A 10 6.76 -2.48 -15.02
CA SER A 10 5.36 -2.47 -15.47
C SER A 10 4.54 -1.30 -14.90
N PHE A 11 5.04 -0.66 -13.83
CA PHE A 11 4.37 0.42 -13.11
C PHE A 11 4.91 1.81 -13.48
N PHE A 12 5.83 1.90 -14.44
CA PHE A 12 6.46 3.16 -14.84
C PHE A 12 5.96 3.61 -16.22
N ASP A 13 5.89 4.93 -16.40
CA ASP A 13 5.77 5.51 -17.72
C ASP A 13 6.98 5.13 -18.59
N SER A 14 6.77 5.04 -19.90
CA SER A 14 7.80 4.64 -20.85
C SER A 14 9.08 5.49 -20.76
N ALA A 15 8.94 6.77 -20.41
CA ALA A 15 10.07 7.69 -20.23
C ALA A 15 10.95 7.36 -19.00
N LEU A 16 10.41 6.61 -18.03
CA LEU A 16 11.08 6.28 -16.77
C LEU A 16 11.52 4.82 -16.70
N ILE A 17 11.26 4.01 -17.72
CA ILE A 17 11.55 2.58 -17.73
C ILE A 17 13.01 2.27 -17.40
N SER A 18 13.95 3.06 -17.94
CA SER A 18 15.40 2.88 -17.67
C SER A 18 15.78 3.07 -16.20
N HIS A 19 14.94 3.73 -15.42
CA HIS A 19 15.16 4.02 -14.01
C HIS A 19 14.31 3.17 -13.06
N ALA A 20 13.52 2.23 -13.59
CA ALA A 20 12.51 1.48 -12.83
C ALA A 20 13.07 0.68 -11.64
N TYR A 21 14.33 0.35 -11.66
CA TYR A 21 15.01 -0.41 -10.60
C TYR A 21 15.96 0.45 -9.74
N GLU A 22 16.01 1.75 -9.97
CA GLU A 22 16.76 2.65 -9.07
C GLU A 22 16.00 2.81 -7.75
N ASP A 23 16.75 2.85 -6.64
CA ASP A 23 16.15 3.01 -5.31
C ASP A 23 15.81 4.47 -5.02
N LYS A 24 14.81 4.97 -5.69
CA LYS A 24 14.26 6.32 -5.50
C LYS A 24 12.78 6.40 -5.86
N ALA A 25 12.08 7.39 -5.32
CA ALA A 25 10.70 7.66 -5.64
C ALA A 25 10.57 8.34 -7.01
N PHE A 26 9.60 7.90 -7.81
CA PHE A 26 9.31 8.47 -9.14
C PHE A 26 7.88 8.99 -9.21
N PRO A 27 7.61 10.06 -9.97
CA PRO A 27 6.26 10.57 -10.15
C PRO A 27 5.38 9.57 -10.91
N ILE A 28 4.12 9.44 -10.48
CA ILE A 28 3.09 8.61 -11.13
C ILE A 28 1.86 9.41 -11.56
N GLY A 29 1.94 10.73 -11.52
CA GLY A 29 0.85 11.65 -11.82
C GLY A 29 0.17 12.23 -10.58
N GLU A 30 -0.67 13.24 -10.79
CA GLU A 30 -1.46 13.94 -9.75
C GLU A 30 -0.63 14.36 -8.51
N GLY A 31 0.66 14.68 -8.70
CA GLY A 31 1.55 15.05 -7.60
C GLY A 31 1.99 13.91 -6.69
N GLN A 32 1.67 12.67 -7.05
CA GLN A 32 2.04 11.45 -6.32
C GLN A 32 3.31 10.82 -6.88
N THR A 33 3.98 10.03 -6.06
CA THR A 33 5.17 9.27 -6.43
C THR A 33 4.97 7.79 -6.11
N ILE A 34 5.60 6.92 -6.90
CA ILE A 34 5.79 5.52 -6.51
C ILE A 34 6.85 5.48 -5.41
N SER A 35 6.59 4.69 -4.37
CA SER A 35 7.56 4.49 -3.30
C SER A 35 8.84 3.83 -3.82
N GLN A 36 9.97 4.15 -3.19
CA GLN A 36 11.23 3.49 -3.48
C GLN A 36 11.10 1.97 -3.30
N PRO A 37 11.71 1.15 -4.16
CA PRO A 37 11.68 -0.31 -4.03
C PRO A 37 12.14 -0.81 -2.65
N TYR A 38 13.15 -0.18 -2.07
CA TYR A 38 13.60 -0.47 -0.71
C TYR A 38 12.50 -0.21 0.33
N THR A 39 11.80 0.93 0.24
CA THR A 39 10.72 1.27 1.18
C THR A 39 9.56 0.27 1.07
N VAL A 40 9.19 -0.11 -0.14
CA VAL A 40 8.14 -1.13 -0.36
C VAL A 40 8.54 -2.47 0.23
N ALA A 41 9.76 -2.92 -0.01
CA ALA A 41 10.29 -4.17 0.54
C ALA A 41 10.34 -4.13 2.08
N PHE A 42 10.81 -3.02 2.65
CA PHE A 42 10.92 -2.83 4.09
C PHE A 42 9.55 -2.82 4.77
N GLN A 43 8.57 -2.08 4.23
CA GLN A 43 7.21 -2.07 4.76
C GLN A 43 6.56 -3.47 4.67
N THR A 44 6.76 -4.15 3.55
CA THR A 44 6.23 -5.51 3.34
C THR A 44 6.82 -6.50 4.35
N GLU A 45 8.12 -6.41 4.62
CA GLU A 45 8.78 -7.23 5.63
C GLU A 45 8.22 -6.96 7.05
N LEU A 46 8.08 -5.69 7.42
CA LEU A 46 7.51 -5.29 8.72
C LEU A 46 6.07 -5.78 8.88
N LEU A 47 5.31 -5.81 7.80
CA LEU A 47 3.92 -6.23 7.80
C LEU A 47 3.77 -7.73 8.09
N ASP A 48 4.82 -8.51 7.84
CA ASP A 48 4.84 -9.97 8.07
C ASP A 48 3.64 -10.68 7.43
N VAL A 49 3.47 -10.48 6.12
CA VAL A 49 2.32 -10.99 5.35
C VAL A 49 2.29 -12.51 5.35
N LYS A 50 1.13 -13.06 5.68
CA LYS A 50 0.84 -14.49 5.57
C LYS A 50 -0.16 -14.74 4.44
N HIS A 51 -0.06 -15.89 3.82
CA HIS A 51 -1.04 -16.32 2.82
C HIS A 51 -2.45 -16.32 3.41
N GLY A 52 -3.39 -15.70 2.73
CA GLY A 52 -4.78 -15.57 3.20
C GLY A 52 -5.04 -14.37 4.11
N ASP A 53 -4.02 -13.57 4.46
CA ASP A 53 -4.23 -12.33 5.21
C ASP A 53 -5.17 -11.38 4.47
N LYS A 54 -6.09 -10.79 5.21
CA LYS A 54 -6.92 -9.68 4.76
C LYS A 54 -6.22 -8.37 5.08
N ILE A 55 -5.81 -7.64 4.05
CA ILE A 55 -4.97 -6.45 4.18
C ILE A 55 -5.70 -5.21 3.66
N LEU A 56 -5.67 -4.13 4.42
CA LEU A 56 -6.06 -2.80 3.98
C LEU A 56 -4.82 -1.97 3.64
N GLU A 57 -4.80 -1.43 2.44
CA GLU A 57 -3.81 -0.44 1.99
C GLU A 57 -4.45 0.94 1.91
N ILE A 58 -3.85 1.92 2.56
CA ILE A 58 -4.23 3.33 2.44
C ILE A 58 -3.26 4.02 1.49
N GLY A 59 -3.79 4.48 0.35
CA GLY A 59 -2.99 5.07 -0.71
C GLY A 59 -2.61 4.05 -1.79
N THR A 60 -3.54 3.76 -2.71
CA THR A 60 -3.33 2.80 -3.80
C THR A 60 -2.18 3.21 -4.73
N GLY A 61 -2.11 4.49 -5.06
CA GLY A 61 -1.10 5.01 -5.96
C GLY A 61 -1.08 4.28 -7.30
N SER A 62 0.08 3.81 -7.72
CA SER A 62 0.26 3.01 -8.94
C SER A 62 -0.31 1.59 -8.84
N GLY A 63 -0.63 1.11 -7.64
CA GLY A 63 -1.02 -0.27 -7.37
C GLY A 63 0.17 -1.23 -7.17
N TYR A 64 1.40 -0.74 -7.15
CA TYR A 64 2.60 -1.59 -7.02
C TYR A 64 2.66 -2.32 -5.68
N GLN A 65 2.51 -1.59 -4.56
CA GLN A 65 2.50 -2.21 -3.22
C GLN A 65 1.36 -3.24 -3.07
N GLY A 66 0.14 -2.86 -3.48
CA GLY A 66 -1.01 -3.76 -3.42
C GLY A 66 -0.83 -5.02 -4.26
N THR A 67 -0.20 -4.89 -5.42
CA THR A 67 0.13 -6.04 -6.29
C THR A 67 1.11 -6.97 -5.61
N ILE A 68 2.16 -6.45 -4.95
CA ILE A 68 3.10 -7.28 -4.17
C ILE A 68 2.37 -8.06 -3.08
N LEU A 69 1.51 -7.39 -2.31
CA LEU A 69 0.73 -8.04 -1.26
C LEU A 69 -0.19 -9.14 -1.82
N HIS A 70 -0.82 -8.88 -2.95
CA HIS A 70 -1.65 -9.87 -3.66
C HIS A 70 -0.84 -11.09 -4.11
N LEU A 71 0.34 -10.88 -4.69
CA LEU A 71 1.25 -11.96 -5.10
C LEU A 71 1.78 -12.78 -3.92
N LEU A 72 1.82 -12.21 -2.72
CA LEU A 72 2.12 -12.92 -1.48
C LEU A 72 0.95 -13.74 -0.95
N GLY A 73 -0.18 -13.72 -1.63
CA GLY A 73 -1.39 -14.49 -1.28
C GLY A 73 -2.37 -13.77 -0.38
N ALA A 74 -2.24 -12.46 -0.21
CA ALA A 74 -3.19 -11.67 0.57
C ALA A 74 -4.45 -11.31 -0.22
N GLU A 75 -5.56 -11.15 0.47
CA GLU A 75 -6.77 -10.48 -0.01
C GLU A 75 -6.64 -8.98 0.27
N VAL A 76 -6.46 -8.17 -0.78
CA VAL A 76 -6.09 -6.76 -0.65
C VAL A 76 -7.27 -5.85 -0.91
N TYR A 77 -7.57 -5.01 0.07
CA TYR A 77 -8.47 -3.86 -0.01
C TYR A 77 -7.60 -2.60 -0.06
N THR A 78 -7.84 -1.72 -1.01
CA THR A 78 -7.01 -0.53 -1.19
C THR A 78 -7.88 0.68 -1.52
N ILE A 79 -7.56 1.83 -0.92
CA ILE A 79 -8.33 3.06 -1.08
C ILE A 79 -7.45 4.19 -1.61
N GLU A 80 -7.94 4.90 -2.63
CA GLU A 80 -7.28 6.02 -3.27
C GLU A 80 -8.18 7.25 -3.27
N TYR A 81 -7.64 8.34 -2.83
CA TYR A 81 -8.36 9.60 -2.70
C TYR A 81 -8.31 10.45 -3.99
N GLN A 82 -7.30 10.27 -4.83
CA GLN A 82 -7.16 10.95 -6.11
C GLN A 82 -7.95 10.22 -7.21
N LYS A 83 -9.06 10.82 -7.68
CA LYS A 83 -9.98 10.16 -8.62
C LYS A 83 -9.32 9.69 -9.91
N LYS A 84 -8.52 10.54 -10.55
CA LYS A 84 -7.84 10.19 -11.80
C LYS A 84 -6.84 9.04 -11.61
N LEU A 85 -6.12 9.05 -10.49
CA LEU A 85 -5.18 8.00 -10.15
C LEU A 85 -5.91 6.68 -9.88
N PHE A 86 -7.00 6.72 -9.12
CA PHE A 86 -7.88 5.56 -8.89
C PHE A 86 -8.36 4.94 -10.22
N GLU A 87 -8.93 5.75 -11.11
CA GLU A 87 -9.44 5.28 -12.41
C GLU A 87 -8.33 4.71 -13.30
N GLY A 88 -7.17 5.36 -13.34
CA GLY A 88 -6.01 4.92 -14.11
C GLY A 88 -5.46 3.60 -13.60
N THR A 89 -5.25 3.48 -12.29
CA THR A 89 -4.75 2.26 -11.64
C THR A 89 -5.74 1.11 -11.79
N GLN A 90 -7.04 1.37 -11.64
CA GLN A 90 -8.07 0.35 -11.85
C GLN A 90 -8.01 -0.26 -13.25
N ARG A 91 -7.91 0.57 -14.29
CA ARG A 91 -7.77 0.10 -15.69
C ARG A 91 -6.48 -0.66 -15.91
N PHE A 92 -5.39 -0.18 -15.31
CA PHE A 92 -4.07 -0.80 -15.45
C PHE A 92 -4.01 -2.19 -14.81
N LEU A 93 -4.47 -2.33 -13.56
CA LEU A 93 -4.50 -3.62 -12.86
C LEU A 93 -5.42 -4.63 -13.55
N LYS A 94 -6.56 -4.17 -14.07
CA LYS A 94 -7.46 -5.02 -14.87
C LYS A 94 -6.78 -5.58 -16.12
N ARG A 95 -5.99 -4.77 -16.82
CA ARG A 95 -5.21 -5.25 -17.98
C ARG A 95 -4.14 -6.28 -17.60
N LEU A 96 -3.57 -6.16 -16.40
CA LEU A 96 -2.60 -7.13 -15.89
C LEU A 96 -3.24 -8.38 -15.30
N GLY A 97 -4.57 -8.45 -15.19
CA GLY A 97 -5.27 -9.55 -14.55
C GLY A 97 -5.06 -9.63 -13.04
N ILE A 98 -4.75 -8.50 -12.40
CA ILE A 98 -4.55 -8.40 -10.95
C ILE A 98 -5.86 -7.97 -10.30
N ASP A 99 -6.34 -8.78 -9.35
CA ASP A 99 -7.60 -8.57 -8.64
C ASP A 99 -7.34 -8.00 -7.24
N LEU A 100 -7.46 -6.67 -7.13
CA LEU A 100 -7.51 -5.95 -5.86
C LEU A 100 -8.89 -5.33 -5.68
N HIS A 101 -9.37 -5.28 -4.43
CA HIS A 101 -10.60 -4.54 -4.09
C HIS A 101 -10.26 -3.05 -3.98
N LEU A 102 -10.47 -2.30 -5.07
CA LEU A 102 -10.17 -0.87 -5.14
C LEU A 102 -11.37 -0.02 -4.74
N PHE A 103 -11.11 0.99 -3.91
CA PHE A 103 -12.11 1.97 -3.46
C PHE A 103 -11.62 3.39 -3.72
N TYR A 104 -12.53 4.25 -4.14
CA TYR A 104 -12.29 5.67 -4.25
C TYR A 104 -12.79 6.37 -2.99
N GLY A 105 -11.94 7.15 -2.34
CA GLY A 105 -12.34 7.92 -1.17
C GLY A 105 -11.18 8.34 -0.28
N ASP A 106 -11.52 9.01 0.82
CA ASP A 106 -10.56 9.39 1.85
C ASP A 106 -10.27 8.19 2.76
N GLY A 107 -9.02 7.74 2.75
CA GLY A 107 -8.55 6.62 3.56
C GLY A 107 -8.18 6.95 5.00
N THR A 108 -8.28 8.21 5.44
CA THR A 108 -7.92 8.63 6.82
C THR A 108 -8.72 7.85 7.87
N GLY A 109 -9.98 7.58 7.60
CA GLY A 109 -10.85 6.76 8.46
C GLY A 109 -10.78 5.25 8.20
N GLY A 110 -9.87 4.81 7.34
CA GLY A 110 -9.82 3.41 6.92
C GLY A 110 -10.97 3.01 6.00
N LEU A 111 -11.38 1.75 6.09
CA LEU A 111 -12.47 1.18 5.32
C LEU A 111 -13.30 0.27 6.24
N PRO A 112 -14.07 0.85 7.19
CA PRO A 112 -14.74 0.11 8.27
C PRO A 112 -15.76 -0.91 7.79
N GLN A 113 -16.38 -0.69 6.61
CA GLN A 113 -17.38 -1.60 6.06
C GLN A 113 -16.82 -2.98 5.70
N HIS A 114 -15.50 -3.12 5.58
CA HIS A 114 -14.83 -4.39 5.30
C HIS A 114 -13.92 -4.87 6.46
N ALA A 115 -13.86 -4.11 7.57
CA ALA A 115 -13.12 -4.52 8.76
C ALA A 115 -13.73 -5.80 9.39
N PRO A 116 -12.96 -6.53 10.22
CA PRO A 116 -11.58 -6.28 10.63
C PRO A 116 -10.54 -6.81 9.64
N TYR A 117 -9.31 -6.28 9.75
CA TYR A 117 -8.17 -6.66 8.90
C TYR A 117 -7.07 -7.38 9.71
N ASP A 118 -6.38 -8.32 9.07
CA ASP A 118 -5.18 -8.93 9.65
C ASP A 118 -4.00 -7.96 9.65
N LYS A 119 -3.89 -7.16 8.59
CA LYS A 119 -2.81 -6.17 8.42
C LYS A 119 -3.38 -4.88 7.84
N ILE A 120 -2.74 -3.76 8.18
CA ILE A 120 -3.00 -2.46 7.55
C ILE A 120 -1.65 -1.83 7.19
N ILE A 121 -1.53 -1.34 5.97
CA ILE A 121 -0.36 -0.59 5.50
C ILE A 121 -0.79 0.78 5.01
N VAL A 122 -0.07 1.81 5.46
CA VAL A 122 -0.24 3.18 4.98
C VAL A 122 1.00 3.55 4.17
N THR A 123 0.80 3.89 2.91
CA THR A 123 1.91 4.17 1.98
C THR A 123 2.28 5.65 1.93
N ALA A 124 1.45 6.52 2.51
CA ALA A 124 1.71 7.95 2.64
C ALA A 124 1.92 8.33 4.11
N GLY A 125 2.85 9.25 4.39
CA GLY A 125 3.13 9.71 5.73
C GLY A 125 1.94 10.40 6.41
N ALA A 126 1.79 10.15 7.70
CA ALA A 126 0.80 10.82 8.55
C ALA A 126 1.49 11.49 9.75
N PRO A 127 0.95 12.63 10.25
CA PRO A 127 1.56 13.28 11.42
C PRO A 127 1.45 12.44 12.69
N VAL A 128 0.39 11.66 12.81
CA VAL A 128 0.11 10.75 13.94
C VAL A 128 -0.55 9.48 13.41
N VAL A 129 -0.50 8.41 14.21
CA VAL A 129 -1.21 7.16 13.89
C VAL A 129 -2.71 7.37 14.06
N PRO A 130 -3.54 7.18 13.01
CA PRO A 130 -4.99 7.29 13.13
C PRO A 130 -5.59 6.17 13.99
N GLU A 131 -6.28 6.51 15.06
CA GLU A 131 -6.94 5.55 15.96
C GLU A 131 -7.94 4.65 15.22
N ALA A 132 -8.65 5.21 14.24
CA ALA A 132 -9.61 4.47 13.42
C ALA A 132 -9.00 3.25 12.71
N LEU A 133 -7.72 3.31 12.34
CA LEU A 133 -7.03 2.18 11.71
C LEU A 133 -6.73 1.09 12.74
N ILE A 134 -6.32 1.47 13.95
CA ILE A 134 -6.07 0.51 15.03
C ILE A 134 -7.37 -0.23 15.40
N GLN A 135 -8.49 0.49 15.45
CA GLN A 135 -9.79 -0.10 15.74
C GLN A 135 -10.21 -1.15 14.70
N GLN A 136 -9.82 -0.97 13.44
CA GLN A 136 -10.14 -1.88 12.34
C GLN A 136 -9.20 -3.09 12.22
N LEU A 137 -8.14 -3.16 13.03
CA LEU A 137 -7.30 -4.36 13.14
C LEU A 137 -7.94 -5.45 13.98
N LYS A 138 -7.73 -6.69 13.58
CA LYS A 138 -7.91 -7.85 14.47
C LYS A 138 -6.93 -7.78 15.64
N VAL A 139 -7.26 -8.41 16.75
CA VAL A 139 -6.28 -8.68 17.82
C VAL A 139 -5.11 -9.50 17.24
N GLY A 140 -3.88 -9.11 17.52
CA GLY A 140 -2.68 -9.66 16.89
C GLY A 140 -2.36 -9.08 15.52
N GLY A 141 -3.25 -8.27 14.95
CA GLY A 141 -3.05 -7.60 13.67
C GLY A 141 -1.95 -6.55 13.72
N ILE A 142 -1.38 -6.24 12.57
CA ILE A 142 -0.24 -5.35 12.42
C ILE A 142 -0.60 -4.15 11.55
N LEU A 143 -0.27 -2.95 12.00
CA LEU A 143 -0.29 -1.71 11.23
C LEU A 143 1.15 -1.25 10.99
N VAL A 144 1.47 -0.95 9.73
CA VAL A 144 2.74 -0.32 9.32
C VAL A 144 2.44 1.02 8.68
N ILE A 145 3.02 2.09 9.21
CA ILE A 145 2.75 3.47 8.78
C ILE A 145 3.98 4.36 8.98
N PRO A 146 4.35 5.21 7.99
CA PRO A 146 5.33 6.25 8.19
C PRO A 146 4.70 7.42 8.96
N VAL A 147 5.28 7.77 10.11
CA VAL A 147 4.80 8.85 10.99
C VAL A 147 5.82 9.97 11.08
N GLY A 148 5.35 11.20 10.92
CA GLY A 148 6.18 12.39 11.00
C GLY A 148 5.74 13.50 10.06
N ASP A 149 6.54 14.54 9.98
CA ASP A 149 6.33 15.66 9.08
C ASP A 149 7.04 15.45 7.72
N ARG A 150 6.97 16.48 6.83
CA ARG A 150 7.61 16.44 5.52
C ARG A 150 9.14 16.33 5.55
N ARG A 151 9.78 16.68 6.68
CA ARG A 151 11.23 16.71 6.83
C ARG A 151 11.76 15.41 7.44
N ARG A 152 10.98 14.78 8.32
CA ARG A 152 11.41 13.61 9.06
C ARG A 152 10.23 12.68 9.34
N GLN A 153 10.32 11.46 8.85
CA GLN A 153 9.36 10.39 9.10
C GLN A 153 10.08 9.18 9.68
N ALA A 154 9.39 8.50 10.60
CA ALA A 154 9.82 7.21 11.12
C ALA A 154 8.81 6.15 10.70
N MET A 155 9.30 5.00 10.23
CA MET A 155 8.43 3.85 9.97
C MET A 155 8.00 3.24 11.29
N VAL A 156 6.71 3.18 11.54
CA VAL A 156 6.12 2.69 12.79
C VAL A 156 5.40 1.37 12.51
N LYS A 157 5.69 0.36 13.33
CA LYS A 157 4.98 -0.92 13.36
C LYS A 157 4.21 -1.03 14.66
N ILE A 158 2.91 -1.26 14.58
CA ILE A 158 2.03 -1.46 15.74
C ILE A 158 1.40 -2.84 15.64
N THR A 159 1.41 -3.57 16.75
CA THR A 159 0.66 -4.82 16.89
C THR A 159 -0.47 -4.60 17.88
N LYS A 160 -1.71 -4.86 17.45
CA LYS A 160 -2.89 -4.73 18.32
C LYS A 160 -2.92 -5.87 19.34
N LYS A 161 -2.90 -5.51 20.60
CA LYS A 161 -3.05 -6.46 21.71
C LYS A 161 -4.47 -6.42 22.27
N ILE A 162 -4.82 -7.46 23.04
CA ILE A 162 -6.03 -7.44 23.87
C ILE A 162 -5.85 -6.30 24.90
N GLY A 163 -6.78 -5.37 24.93
CA GLY A 163 -6.83 -4.29 25.90
C GLY A 163 -7.37 -4.76 27.24
#